data_4c77d09c4b9467947531e4883bbe82a3
#
_entry.id   4c77d09c4b9467947531e4883bbe82a3
#
_cell.length_a   1.000
_cell.length_b   1.000
_cell.length_c   1.000
_cell.angle_alpha   90.00
_cell.angle_beta   90.00
_cell.angle_gamma   90.00
#
_symmetry.space_group_name_H-M   'P 1'
#
loop_
_entity.id
_entity.type
_entity.pdbx_description
1 polymer ?
#
loop_
_entity_poly.entity_id
_entity_poly.type
_entity_poly.pdbx_seq_one_letter_code
_entity_poly.pdbx_strand_id
1 'polypeptide(L)'
;MSRRSTALLKTALAAVHYTGAGNLLAPYTRGAGVIFMLHHVDPAPPQPFEPNRILKVTPEFLEAVVREVIDAGFDIIPLDEVRQRLENAESERPFACFTLDDGYRDNRDHAYPIFKRYNAPFTIYVPSDFADGRGDFWWLTFEKVLRAASQITLCMYGETRHFRLSTPAEKDAAYHEIYWWLRELPEAQARAVVAELAAAHNIDPAGAHAGHVMSWDELRQLAEDPLVTIGAHTRGHYALAKLGARHARAEMAESIDRVEKELGRPCRHFSYPYGCEKSAGEREFRLAAELGVETAVTTQKGLLYPEHAYEMTALPRLSLNGDFQDLRYVKALLSGVPFALMNTFKRYAGARPAP
;
A
#
# COMPACT_ATOMS: atom_id res chain seq x y z
N MET A 1 -5.56 5.47 -11.76
CA MET A 1 -6.93 5.84 -12.25
C MET A 1 -6.84 7.14 -13.03
N SER A 2 -7.74 7.37 -14.03
CA SER A 2 -7.80 8.68 -14.71
C SER A 2 -8.36 9.76 -13.76
N ARG A 3 -8.01 11.03 -14.00
CA ARG A 3 -8.58 12.16 -13.20
C ARG A 3 -10.12 12.16 -13.21
N ARG A 4 -10.74 11.75 -14.33
CA ARG A 4 -12.20 11.64 -14.46
C ARG A 4 -12.77 10.51 -13.59
N SER A 5 -12.11 9.35 -13.56
CA SER A 5 -12.53 8.22 -12.73
C SER A 5 -12.41 8.54 -11.23
N THR A 6 -11.34 9.26 -10.83
CA THR A 6 -11.17 9.71 -9.45
C THR A 6 -12.26 10.70 -9.04
N ALA A 7 -12.59 11.67 -9.90
CA ALA A 7 -13.67 12.64 -9.63
C ALA A 7 -15.04 11.95 -9.48
N LEU A 8 -15.35 11.01 -10.37
CA LEU A 8 -16.61 10.25 -10.31
C LEU A 8 -16.70 9.44 -8.99
N LEU A 9 -15.61 8.76 -8.59
CA LEU A 9 -15.58 8.01 -7.35
C LEU A 9 -15.75 8.93 -6.13
N LYS A 10 -15.09 10.10 -6.10
CA LYS A 10 -15.29 11.09 -5.04
C LYS A 10 -16.74 11.55 -4.93
N THR A 11 -17.39 11.81 -6.07
CA THR A 11 -18.81 12.19 -6.10
C THR A 11 -19.69 11.06 -5.56
N ALA A 12 -19.45 9.81 -5.95
CA ALA A 12 -20.20 8.66 -5.45
C ALA A 12 -20.03 8.47 -3.94
N LEU A 13 -18.80 8.56 -3.42
CA LEU A 13 -18.52 8.46 -1.98
C LEU A 13 -19.18 9.61 -1.20
N ALA A 14 -19.10 10.83 -1.72
CA ALA A 14 -19.79 11.98 -1.13
C ALA A 14 -21.31 11.79 -1.10
N ALA A 15 -21.91 11.24 -2.15
CA ALA A 15 -23.35 10.94 -2.19
C ALA A 15 -23.73 9.91 -1.09
N VAL A 16 -22.96 8.85 -0.90
CA VAL A 16 -23.21 7.88 0.19
C VAL A 16 -23.18 8.56 1.56
N HIS A 17 -22.24 9.47 1.76
CA HIS A 17 -22.13 10.24 3.02
C HIS A 17 -23.32 11.19 3.23
N TYR A 18 -23.63 12.07 2.25
CA TYR A 18 -24.65 13.11 2.40
C TYR A 18 -26.09 12.59 2.40
N THR A 19 -26.37 11.46 1.76
CA THR A 19 -27.71 10.83 1.79
C THR A 19 -28.00 10.11 3.10
N GLY A 20 -26.98 9.92 3.97
CA GLY A 20 -27.13 9.10 5.17
C GLY A 20 -27.21 7.60 4.91
N ALA A 21 -27.12 7.17 3.65
CA ALA A 21 -27.19 5.75 3.28
C ALA A 21 -26.09 4.94 3.97
N GLY A 22 -24.89 5.54 4.16
CA GLY A 22 -23.81 4.93 4.91
C GLY A 22 -24.23 4.51 6.31
N ASN A 23 -24.81 5.42 7.08
CA ASN A 23 -25.21 5.15 8.47
C ASN A 23 -26.36 4.12 8.55
N LEU A 24 -27.34 4.23 7.64
CA LEU A 24 -28.51 3.36 7.63
C LEU A 24 -28.15 1.90 7.27
N LEU A 25 -27.25 1.71 6.32
CA LEU A 25 -26.91 0.39 5.78
C LEU A 25 -25.66 -0.23 6.42
N ALA A 26 -24.84 0.54 7.15
CA ALA A 26 -23.62 0.04 7.80
C ALA A 26 -23.82 -1.24 8.61
N PRO A 27 -24.91 -1.45 9.39
CA PRO A 27 -25.12 -2.69 10.14
C PRO A 27 -25.14 -3.95 9.26
N TYR A 28 -25.44 -3.80 7.97
CA TYR A 28 -25.56 -4.91 7.01
C TYR A 28 -24.41 -5.02 6.02
N THR A 29 -23.58 -3.96 5.89
CA THR A 29 -22.59 -3.86 4.81
C THR A 29 -21.15 -3.67 5.27
N ARG A 30 -20.89 -3.24 6.52
CA ARG A 30 -19.57 -2.87 7.00
C ARG A 30 -18.61 -4.05 7.28
N GLY A 31 -19.10 -5.29 7.25
CA GLY A 31 -18.30 -6.47 7.57
C GLY A 31 -17.85 -6.53 9.03
N ALA A 32 -16.89 -7.40 9.31
CA ALA A 32 -16.28 -7.60 10.64
C ALA A 32 -15.18 -6.57 10.94
N GLY A 33 -14.46 -6.07 9.92
CA GLY A 33 -13.37 -5.14 10.15
C GLY A 33 -12.75 -4.57 8.88
N VAL A 34 -11.65 -3.83 9.06
CA VAL A 34 -10.89 -3.18 8.00
C VAL A 34 -9.39 -3.24 8.29
N ILE A 35 -8.58 -3.45 7.26
CA ILE A 35 -7.13 -3.21 7.32
C ILE A 35 -6.84 -1.98 6.47
N PHE A 36 -6.34 -0.92 7.08
CA PHE A 36 -5.89 0.27 6.37
C PHE A 36 -4.49 0.09 5.81
N MET A 37 -4.27 0.61 4.62
CA MET A 37 -2.99 0.65 3.94
C MET A 37 -2.55 2.10 3.76
N LEU A 38 -1.34 2.40 4.21
CA LEU A 38 -0.63 3.67 4.03
C LEU A 38 0.79 3.39 3.51
N HIS A 39 1.48 4.45 3.07
CA HIS A 39 2.92 4.40 2.77
C HIS A 39 3.63 5.56 3.46
N HIS A 40 3.39 6.80 3.03
CA HIS A 40 3.98 8.00 3.63
C HIS A 40 2.99 8.75 4.53
N VAL A 41 3.50 9.29 5.63
CA VAL A 41 2.82 10.30 6.46
C VAL A 41 3.70 11.55 6.46
N ASP A 42 3.44 12.45 5.50
CA ASP A 42 4.33 13.57 5.16
C ASP A 42 3.60 14.91 5.34
N PRO A 43 4.10 15.79 6.23
CA PRO A 43 3.52 17.14 6.44
C PRO A 43 3.87 18.12 5.31
N ALA A 44 4.76 17.76 4.37
CA ALA A 44 5.19 18.66 3.32
C ALA A 44 4.03 19.02 2.36
N PRO A 45 3.93 20.29 1.94
CA PRO A 45 2.93 20.68 0.97
C PRO A 45 3.16 20.04 -0.39
N PRO A 46 2.08 19.75 -1.15
CA PRO A 46 2.20 19.14 -2.48
C PRO A 46 3.06 19.98 -3.43
N GLN A 47 3.88 19.29 -4.23
CA GLN A 47 4.70 19.92 -5.26
C GLN A 47 3.95 20.01 -6.60
N PRO A 48 4.29 20.97 -7.49
CA PRO A 48 3.67 21.09 -8.82
C PRO A 48 3.78 19.82 -9.68
N PHE A 49 4.88 19.08 -9.55
CA PHE A 49 5.09 17.75 -10.13
C PHE A 49 5.46 16.80 -9.00
N GLU A 50 4.54 15.94 -8.64
CA GLU A 50 4.67 14.94 -7.57
C GLU A 50 3.79 13.72 -7.91
N PRO A 51 4.24 12.87 -8.85
CA PRO A 51 3.45 11.76 -9.35
C PRO A 51 3.17 10.68 -8.28
N ASN A 52 4.07 10.55 -7.29
CA ASN A 52 3.92 9.62 -6.17
C ASN A 52 3.11 10.20 -4.99
N ARG A 53 2.53 11.41 -5.11
CA ARG A 53 1.69 12.01 -4.05
C ARG A 53 0.51 11.14 -3.61
N ILE A 54 0.07 10.22 -4.47
CA ILE A 54 -0.98 9.27 -4.12
C ILE A 54 -0.57 8.38 -2.94
N LEU A 55 0.71 8.17 -2.71
CA LEU A 55 1.24 7.37 -1.60
C LEU A 55 1.32 8.17 -0.28
N LYS A 56 1.04 9.48 -0.29
CA LYS A 56 1.24 10.38 0.85
C LYS A 56 -0.08 10.79 1.47
N VAL A 57 -0.14 10.76 2.80
CA VAL A 57 -1.19 11.42 3.59
C VAL A 57 -0.56 12.39 4.58
N THR A 58 -1.31 13.41 5.00
CA THR A 58 -0.81 14.32 6.03
C THR A 58 -0.99 13.74 7.44
N PRO A 59 -0.15 14.13 8.41
CA PRO A 59 -0.31 13.72 9.81
C PRO A 59 -1.70 14.06 10.36
N GLU A 60 -2.24 15.23 10.02
CA GLU A 60 -3.56 15.68 10.46
C GLU A 60 -4.68 14.79 9.92
N PHE A 61 -4.55 14.34 8.66
CA PHE A 61 -5.51 13.41 8.08
C PHE A 61 -5.43 12.04 8.75
N LEU A 62 -4.22 11.51 8.98
CA LEU A 62 -4.05 10.25 9.69
C LEU A 62 -4.67 10.32 11.09
N GLU A 63 -4.37 11.37 11.87
CA GLU A 63 -4.94 11.56 13.20
C GLU A 63 -6.46 11.64 13.16
N ALA A 64 -7.02 12.36 12.19
CA ALA A 64 -8.46 12.46 12.01
C ALA A 64 -9.09 11.10 11.67
N VAL A 65 -8.42 10.26 10.89
CA VAL A 65 -8.88 8.89 10.57
C VAL A 65 -8.84 7.99 11.81
N VAL A 66 -7.76 8.02 12.60
CA VAL A 66 -7.66 7.24 13.85
C VAL A 66 -8.81 7.58 14.79
N ARG A 67 -9.07 8.88 14.98
CA ARG A 67 -10.19 9.35 15.82
C ARG A 67 -11.54 8.89 15.26
N GLU A 68 -11.75 9.06 13.96
CA GLU A 68 -12.99 8.62 13.30
C GLU A 68 -13.26 7.12 13.49
N VAL A 69 -12.23 6.28 13.38
CA VAL A 69 -12.34 4.83 13.61
C VAL A 69 -12.79 4.53 15.04
N ILE A 70 -12.21 5.20 16.04
CA ILE A 70 -12.59 5.07 17.44
C ILE A 70 -14.02 5.57 17.67
N ASP A 71 -14.35 6.76 17.16
CA ASP A 71 -15.68 7.39 17.32
C ASP A 71 -16.79 6.57 16.64
N ALA A 72 -16.45 5.88 15.52
CA ALA A 72 -17.36 4.94 14.82
C ALA A 72 -17.52 3.60 15.53
N GLY A 73 -16.84 3.39 16.66
CA GLY A 73 -16.99 2.23 17.52
C GLY A 73 -16.18 1.01 17.09
N PHE A 74 -15.13 1.19 16.29
CA PHE A 74 -14.18 0.12 15.97
C PHE A 74 -13.15 -0.02 17.07
N ASP A 75 -12.71 -1.25 17.33
CA ASP A 75 -11.52 -1.52 18.13
C ASP A 75 -10.29 -1.49 17.21
N ILE A 76 -9.24 -0.75 17.59
CA ILE A 76 -7.98 -0.79 16.85
C ILE A 76 -7.14 -1.93 17.43
N ILE A 77 -6.83 -2.93 16.62
CA ILE A 77 -6.16 -4.17 17.03
C ILE A 77 -4.90 -4.45 16.21
N PRO A 78 -3.92 -5.21 16.74
CA PRO A 78 -2.80 -5.72 15.97
C PRO A 78 -3.25 -6.81 14.99
N LEU A 79 -2.45 -7.08 13.96
CA LEU A 79 -2.76 -8.12 12.98
C LEU A 79 -2.81 -9.55 13.56
N ASP A 80 -2.10 -9.78 14.66
CA ASP A 80 -2.12 -11.07 15.38
C ASP A 80 -3.55 -11.48 15.82
N GLU A 81 -4.42 -10.52 16.09
CA GLU A 81 -5.79 -10.76 16.56
C GLU A 81 -6.82 -10.94 15.43
N VAL A 82 -6.46 -10.63 14.17
CA VAL A 82 -7.41 -10.59 13.05
C VAL A 82 -8.15 -11.90 12.87
N ARG A 83 -7.45 -13.05 12.90
CA ARG A 83 -8.12 -14.36 12.76
C ARG A 83 -9.18 -14.58 13.81
N GLN A 84 -8.85 -14.39 15.10
CA GLN A 84 -9.77 -14.56 16.21
C GLN A 84 -10.97 -13.64 16.08
N ARG A 85 -10.77 -12.37 15.70
CA ARG A 85 -11.84 -11.38 15.52
C ARG A 85 -12.75 -11.73 14.36
N LEU A 86 -12.24 -12.33 13.28
CA LEU A 86 -13.05 -12.81 12.16
C LEU A 86 -13.89 -14.03 12.55
N GLU A 87 -13.32 -14.97 13.31
CA GLU A 87 -14.02 -16.18 13.79
C GLU A 87 -15.11 -15.85 14.81
N ASN A 88 -14.98 -14.75 15.56
CA ASN A 88 -15.96 -14.31 16.59
C ASN A 88 -16.74 -13.05 16.17
N ALA A 89 -16.80 -12.73 14.88
CA ALA A 89 -17.33 -11.46 14.38
C ALA A 89 -18.78 -11.14 14.79
N GLU A 90 -19.62 -12.16 15.07
CA GLU A 90 -21.00 -11.96 15.50
C GLU A 90 -21.13 -11.46 16.94
N SER A 91 -20.13 -11.73 17.78
CA SER A 91 -20.15 -11.41 19.22
C SER A 91 -19.26 -10.23 19.59
N GLU A 92 -18.45 -9.73 18.66
CA GLU A 92 -17.47 -8.68 18.93
C GLU A 92 -17.75 -7.39 18.14
N ARG A 93 -17.16 -6.29 18.62
CA ARG A 93 -17.21 -4.99 17.91
C ARG A 93 -16.40 -5.08 16.62
N PRO A 94 -16.75 -4.29 15.58
CA PRO A 94 -15.92 -4.22 14.38
C PRO A 94 -14.52 -3.74 14.73
N PHE A 95 -13.53 -4.19 13.95
CA PHE A 95 -12.15 -3.86 14.22
C PHE A 95 -11.46 -3.13 13.06
N ALA A 96 -10.36 -2.45 13.38
CA ALA A 96 -9.49 -1.82 12.40
C ALA A 96 -8.02 -2.16 12.70
N CYS A 97 -7.26 -2.44 11.66
CA CYS A 97 -5.80 -2.54 11.71
C CYS A 97 -5.20 -1.44 10.83
N PHE A 98 -4.07 -0.89 11.26
CA PHE A 98 -3.30 0.06 10.46
C PHE A 98 -2.00 -0.57 9.98
N THR A 99 -1.73 -0.47 8.68
CA THR A 99 -0.52 -1.00 8.06
C THR A 99 0.15 0.06 7.18
N LEU A 100 1.48 0.11 7.24
CA LEU A 100 2.30 1.01 6.43
C LEU A 100 3.31 0.19 5.63
N ASP A 101 3.39 0.42 4.33
CA ASP A 101 4.30 -0.31 3.46
C ASP A 101 5.63 0.46 3.27
N ASP A 102 6.68 -0.23 2.82
CA ASP A 102 8.01 0.24 2.39
C ASP A 102 8.98 0.66 3.51
N GLY A 103 8.55 0.78 4.77
CA GLY A 103 9.45 1.12 5.89
C GLY A 103 9.99 2.55 5.86
N TYR A 104 9.24 3.50 5.30
CA TYR A 104 9.65 4.90 5.22
C TYR A 104 9.89 5.52 6.59
N ARG A 105 10.89 6.42 6.68
CA ARG A 105 11.30 7.07 7.94
C ARG A 105 10.20 7.97 8.52
N ASP A 106 9.36 8.56 7.67
CA ASP A 106 8.20 9.36 8.09
C ASP A 106 7.15 8.55 8.86
N ASN A 107 7.16 7.22 8.72
CA ASN A 107 6.32 6.34 9.54
C ASN A 107 6.72 6.39 11.02
N ARG A 108 8.02 6.47 11.33
CA ARG A 108 8.53 6.71 12.68
C ARG A 108 8.32 8.15 13.12
N ASP A 109 8.65 9.11 12.24
CA ASP A 109 8.75 10.51 12.63
C ASP A 109 7.37 11.18 12.75
N HIS A 110 6.38 10.75 11.96
CA HIS A 110 5.07 11.39 11.89
C HIS A 110 3.89 10.44 12.22
N ALA A 111 3.92 9.18 11.78
CA ALA A 111 2.81 8.26 12.06
C ALA A 111 2.86 7.68 13.47
N TYR A 112 4.02 7.18 13.91
CA TYR A 112 4.17 6.56 15.23
C TYR A 112 3.73 7.47 16.39
N PRO A 113 4.08 8.77 16.48
CA PRO A 113 3.59 9.63 17.55
C PRO A 113 2.07 9.73 17.61
N ILE A 114 1.39 9.65 16.47
CA ILE A 114 -0.08 9.64 16.40
C ILE A 114 -0.60 8.32 16.97
N PHE A 115 -0.15 7.17 16.45
CA PHE A 115 -0.58 5.86 16.94
C PHE A 115 -0.32 5.68 18.43
N LYS A 116 0.84 6.15 18.91
CA LYS A 116 1.19 6.09 20.35
C LYS A 116 0.23 6.92 21.22
N ARG A 117 -0.18 8.11 20.76
CA ARG A 117 -1.13 8.98 21.48
C ARG A 117 -2.48 8.30 21.71
N TYR A 118 -2.92 7.50 20.75
CA TYR A 118 -4.21 6.80 20.81
C TYR A 118 -4.11 5.34 21.28
N ASN A 119 -2.92 4.90 21.72
CA ASN A 119 -2.63 3.51 22.07
C ASN A 119 -3.08 2.53 20.97
N ALA A 120 -2.86 2.90 19.72
CA ALA A 120 -3.29 2.19 18.53
C ALA A 120 -2.14 1.33 17.96
N PRO A 121 -2.24 0.00 17.99
CA PRO A 121 -1.25 -0.86 17.38
C PRO A 121 -1.24 -0.70 15.84
N PHE A 122 -0.05 -0.85 15.24
CA PHE A 122 0.13 -0.77 13.80
C PHE A 122 1.29 -1.64 13.31
N THR A 123 1.27 -1.97 12.03
CA THR A 123 2.31 -2.80 11.39
C THR A 123 3.03 -2.01 10.31
N ILE A 124 4.35 -2.14 10.25
CA ILE A 124 5.19 -1.61 9.17
C ILE A 124 5.75 -2.80 8.40
N TYR A 125 5.51 -2.85 7.08
CA TYR A 125 6.08 -3.84 6.19
C TYR A 125 7.35 -3.31 5.53
N VAL A 126 8.44 -4.06 5.62
CA VAL A 126 9.77 -3.60 5.26
C VAL A 126 10.36 -4.49 4.16
N PRO A 127 10.68 -3.96 2.98
CA PRO A 127 11.55 -4.64 2.04
C PRO A 127 12.97 -4.71 2.63
N SER A 128 13.51 -5.93 2.79
CA SER A 128 14.75 -6.07 3.56
C SER A 128 15.98 -5.40 2.92
N ASP A 129 16.09 -5.39 1.58
CA ASP A 129 17.17 -4.68 0.89
C ASP A 129 17.06 -3.14 1.10
N PHE A 130 15.86 -2.60 1.36
CA PHE A 130 15.68 -1.18 1.64
C PHE A 130 16.29 -0.80 2.99
N ALA A 131 15.99 -1.56 4.04
CA ALA A 131 16.57 -1.35 5.36
C ALA A 131 18.09 -1.67 5.40
N ASP A 132 18.59 -2.52 4.49
CA ASP A 132 20.02 -2.77 4.28
C ASP A 132 20.74 -1.63 3.53
N GLY A 133 20.02 -0.61 3.05
CA GLY A 133 20.58 0.47 2.23
C GLY A 133 20.92 0.06 0.79
N ARG A 134 20.41 -1.07 0.31
CA ARG A 134 20.61 -1.60 -1.05
C ARG A 134 19.35 -1.54 -1.92
N GLY A 135 18.29 -0.92 -1.42
CA GLY A 135 17.00 -0.85 -2.08
C GLY A 135 17.04 -0.10 -3.41
N ASP A 136 16.31 -0.60 -4.40
CA ASP A 136 16.09 0.07 -5.67
C ASP A 136 14.70 0.68 -5.71
N PHE A 137 14.62 1.96 -5.37
CA PHE A 137 13.40 2.77 -5.43
C PHE A 137 13.22 3.32 -6.84
N TRP A 138 13.14 2.46 -7.82
CA TRP A 138 13.09 2.87 -9.23
C TRP A 138 12.04 3.95 -9.52
N TRP A 139 10.91 3.97 -8.83
CA TRP A 139 9.86 4.98 -9.01
C TRP A 139 10.27 6.36 -8.50
N LEU A 140 11.08 6.45 -7.42
CA LEU A 140 11.65 7.72 -6.95
C LEU A 140 12.78 8.19 -7.86
N THR A 141 13.63 7.28 -8.32
CA THR A 141 14.67 7.56 -9.31
C THR A 141 14.04 8.08 -10.60
N PHE A 142 13.00 7.43 -11.09
CA PHE A 142 12.26 7.84 -12.28
C PHE A 142 11.61 9.22 -12.11
N GLU A 143 10.96 9.50 -10.97
CA GLU A 143 10.45 10.83 -10.66
C GLU A 143 11.54 11.90 -10.71
N LYS A 144 12.73 11.63 -10.13
CA LYS A 144 13.87 12.57 -10.16
C LYS A 144 14.37 12.83 -11.57
N VAL A 145 14.46 11.79 -12.41
CA VAL A 145 14.81 11.95 -13.83
C VAL A 145 13.84 12.89 -14.52
N LEU A 146 12.52 12.65 -14.41
CA LEU A 146 11.52 13.50 -15.06
C LEU A 146 11.50 14.92 -14.50
N ARG A 147 11.84 15.08 -13.21
CA ARG A 147 11.94 16.40 -12.57
C ARG A 147 13.08 17.22 -13.15
N ALA A 148 14.23 16.59 -13.36
CA ALA A 148 15.45 17.26 -13.84
C ALA A 148 15.48 17.47 -15.36
N ALA A 149 14.91 16.55 -16.13
CA ALA A 149 14.95 16.59 -17.60
C ALA A 149 13.96 17.58 -18.21
N SER A 150 14.33 18.18 -19.35
CA SER A 150 13.42 18.95 -20.21
C SER A 150 12.79 18.11 -21.33
N GLN A 151 13.42 16.97 -21.65
CA GLN A 151 12.93 15.95 -22.59
C GLN A 151 13.61 14.61 -22.31
N ILE A 152 12.94 13.52 -22.67
CA ILE A 152 13.50 12.17 -22.71
C ILE A 152 13.09 11.45 -23.97
N THR A 153 13.89 10.46 -24.38
CA THR A 153 13.58 9.58 -25.52
C THR A 153 13.69 8.14 -25.05
N LEU A 154 12.68 7.33 -25.36
CA LEU A 154 12.61 5.91 -25.02
C LEU A 154 12.15 5.08 -26.21
N CYS A 155 12.63 3.84 -26.30
CA CYS A 155 12.05 2.84 -27.18
C CYS A 155 10.96 2.09 -26.41
N MET A 156 9.70 2.34 -26.74
CA MET A 156 8.53 1.71 -26.12
C MET A 156 7.74 0.95 -27.18
N TYR A 157 7.42 -0.32 -26.90
CA TYR A 157 6.68 -1.18 -27.84
C TYR A 157 7.33 -1.30 -29.24
N GLY A 158 8.66 -1.16 -29.33
CA GLY A 158 9.42 -1.19 -30.59
C GLY A 158 9.47 0.14 -31.34
N GLU A 159 8.89 1.20 -30.79
CA GLU A 159 8.88 2.54 -31.39
C GLU A 159 9.67 3.54 -30.55
N THR A 160 10.39 4.44 -31.21
CA THR A 160 11.05 5.56 -30.54
C THR A 160 10.02 6.63 -30.18
N ARG A 161 9.88 6.92 -28.89
CA ARG A 161 8.97 7.92 -28.33
C ARG A 161 9.76 9.07 -27.72
N HIS A 162 9.30 10.28 -28.01
CA HIS A 162 9.88 11.52 -27.48
C HIS A 162 8.90 12.20 -26.53
N PHE A 163 9.33 12.50 -25.33
CA PHE A 163 8.53 13.15 -24.30
C PHE A 163 9.10 14.52 -23.96
N ARG A 164 8.31 15.56 -24.11
CA ARG A 164 8.63 16.89 -23.60
C ARG A 164 8.29 16.95 -22.12
N LEU A 165 9.14 17.63 -21.35
CA LEU A 165 9.05 17.70 -19.89
C LEU A 165 9.25 19.14 -19.38
N SER A 166 8.77 20.12 -20.17
CA SER A 166 8.94 21.55 -19.89
C SER A 166 7.97 22.08 -18.82
N THR A 167 6.83 21.45 -18.67
CA THR A 167 5.79 21.84 -17.72
C THR A 167 5.43 20.71 -16.76
N PRO A 168 4.89 20.99 -15.55
CA PRO A 168 4.38 19.96 -14.65
C PRO A 168 3.36 19.02 -15.32
N ALA A 169 2.48 19.55 -16.17
CA ALA A 169 1.47 18.76 -16.85
C ALA A 169 2.09 17.79 -17.88
N GLU A 170 3.12 18.22 -18.62
CA GLU A 170 3.87 17.34 -19.52
C GLU A 170 4.60 16.24 -18.75
N LYS A 171 5.22 16.58 -17.61
CA LYS A 171 5.88 15.62 -16.71
C LYS A 171 4.90 14.60 -16.14
N ASP A 172 3.73 15.03 -15.68
CA ASP A 172 2.66 14.14 -15.19
C ASP A 172 2.17 13.17 -16.27
N ALA A 173 1.95 13.68 -17.49
CA ALA A 173 1.52 12.86 -18.62
C ALA A 173 2.57 11.80 -18.98
N ALA A 174 3.84 12.22 -19.10
CA ALA A 174 4.97 11.33 -19.38
C ALA A 174 5.16 10.29 -18.27
N TYR A 175 5.12 10.72 -17.00
CA TYR A 175 5.21 9.80 -15.87
C TYR A 175 4.13 8.73 -15.96
N HIS A 176 2.88 9.12 -16.14
CA HIS A 176 1.77 8.18 -16.17
C HIS A 176 1.88 7.16 -17.31
N GLU A 177 2.23 7.60 -18.52
CA GLU A 177 2.38 6.72 -19.68
C GLU A 177 3.56 5.76 -19.50
N ILE A 178 4.74 6.28 -19.13
CA ILE A 178 5.95 5.47 -18.99
C ILE A 178 5.87 4.54 -17.77
N TYR A 179 5.33 5.00 -16.65
CA TYR A 179 5.14 4.18 -15.44
C TYR A 179 4.34 2.91 -15.74
N TRP A 180 3.21 3.03 -16.44
CA TRP A 180 2.39 1.86 -16.75
C TRP A 180 3.05 0.93 -17.76
N TRP A 181 3.79 1.46 -18.72
CA TRP A 181 4.61 0.65 -19.60
C TRP A 181 5.71 -0.10 -18.82
N LEU A 182 6.46 0.56 -17.95
CA LEU A 182 7.44 -0.08 -17.07
C LEU A 182 6.79 -1.19 -16.22
N ARG A 183 5.55 -0.94 -15.75
CA ARG A 183 4.80 -1.94 -14.99
C ARG A 183 4.35 -3.15 -15.82
N GLU A 184 4.41 -3.11 -17.13
CA GLU A 184 4.16 -4.26 -18.03
C GLU A 184 5.44 -5.07 -18.27
N LEU A 185 6.61 -4.47 -18.22
CA LEU A 185 7.90 -5.13 -18.46
C LEU A 185 8.24 -6.15 -17.35
N PRO A 186 9.10 -7.15 -17.66
CA PRO A 186 9.77 -7.92 -16.64
C PRO A 186 10.52 -7.01 -15.65
N GLU A 187 10.54 -7.36 -14.36
CA GLU A 187 11.09 -6.51 -13.29
C GLU A 187 12.53 -6.05 -13.56
N ALA A 188 13.42 -6.95 -13.98
CA ALA A 188 14.81 -6.60 -14.29
C ALA A 188 14.92 -5.62 -15.45
N GLN A 189 14.05 -5.75 -16.48
CA GLN A 189 14.06 -4.86 -17.62
C GLN A 189 13.54 -3.47 -17.27
N ALA A 190 12.46 -3.39 -16.49
CA ALA A 190 11.92 -2.12 -16.02
C ALA A 190 12.96 -1.31 -15.22
N ARG A 191 13.67 -1.98 -14.31
CA ARG A 191 14.74 -1.37 -13.50
C ARG A 191 15.93 -0.94 -14.36
N ALA A 192 16.34 -1.77 -15.33
CA ALA A 192 17.41 -1.41 -16.26
C ALA A 192 17.10 -0.14 -17.07
N VAL A 193 15.87 -0.02 -17.58
CA VAL A 193 15.44 1.20 -18.30
C VAL A 193 15.54 2.44 -17.40
N VAL A 194 15.10 2.35 -16.15
CA VAL A 194 15.19 3.50 -15.23
C VAL A 194 16.64 3.82 -14.88
N ALA A 195 17.49 2.81 -14.69
CA ALA A 195 18.92 3.01 -14.44
C ALA A 195 19.63 3.68 -15.62
N GLU A 196 19.33 3.27 -16.86
CA GLU A 196 19.83 3.90 -18.09
C GLU A 196 19.39 5.37 -18.20
N LEU A 197 18.10 5.66 -17.92
CA LEU A 197 17.62 7.03 -17.88
C LEU A 197 18.32 7.86 -16.80
N ALA A 198 18.50 7.32 -15.61
CA ALA A 198 19.20 7.99 -14.52
C ALA A 198 20.64 8.32 -14.92
N ALA A 199 21.37 7.37 -15.51
CA ALA A 199 22.73 7.57 -16.00
C ALA A 199 22.80 8.65 -17.10
N ALA A 200 21.88 8.62 -18.07
CA ALA A 200 21.81 9.60 -19.16
C ALA A 200 21.56 11.04 -18.67
N HIS A 201 20.95 11.19 -17.50
CA HIS A 201 20.63 12.49 -16.89
C HIS A 201 21.47 12.83 -15.65
N ASN A 202 22.56 12.08 -15.40
CA ASN A 202 23.46 12.26 -14.24
C ASN A 202 22.73 12.22 -12.88
N ILE A 203 21.70 11.39 -12.75
CA ILE A 203 20.99 11.14 -11.49
C ILE A 203 21.61 9.92 -10.82
N ASP A 204 22.12 10.12 -9.61
CA ASP A 204 22.56 9.01 -8.76
C ASP A 204 21.34 8.34 -8.10
N PRO A 205 21.04 7.07 -8.41
CA PRO A 205 19.95 6.34 -7.76
C PRO A 205 20.15 6.22 -6.25
N ALA A 206 21.36 5.99 -5.75
CA ALA A 206 21.63 5.85 -4.32
C ALA A 206 21.35 7.16 -3.56
N GLY A 207 21.80 8.29 -4.09
CA GLY A 207 21.47 9.62 -3.55
C GLY A 207 19.99 9.99 -3.71
N ALA A 208 19.24 9.26 -4.56
CA ALA A 208 17.81 9.47 -4.72
C ALA A 208 17.02 8.99 -3.50
N HIS A 209 17.53 8.04 -2.74
CA HIS A 209 16.81 7.37 -1.67
C HIS A 209 17.44 7.55 -0.28
N ALA A 210 18.64 8.15 -0.22
CA ALA A 210 19.34 8.37 1.03
C ALA A 210 18.43 9.05 2.06
N GLY A 211 18.25 8.40 3.19
CA GLY A 211 17.42 8.92 4.28
C GLY A 211 15.92 8.74 4.17
N HIS A 212 15.38 8.13 3.10
CA HIS A 212 13.93 7.93 2.96
C HIS A 212 13.37 6.78 3.80
N VAL A 213 14.14 5.71 4.00
CA VAL A 213 13.72 4.54 4.77
C VAL A 213 14.50 4.38 6.06
N MET A 214 13.90 3.68 6.99
CA MET A 214 14.54 3.33 8.26
C MET A 214 15.60 2.25 8.06
N SER A 215 16.72 2.41 8.80
CA SER A 215 17.72 1.34 8.96
C SER A 215 17.20 0.25 9.92
N TRP A 216 17.89 -0.89 9.94
CA TRP A 216 17.57 -1.94 10.92
C TRP A 216 17.72 -1.47 12.37
N ASP A 217 18.67 -0.56 12.68
CA ASP A 217 18.82 0.00 14.02
C ASP A 217 17.59 0.82 14.41
N GLU A 218 17.09 1.66 13.50
CA GLU A 218 15.87 2.45 13.71
C GLU A 218 14.62 1.57 13.84
N LEU A 219 14.52 0.50 13.04
CA LEU A 219 13.43 -0.47 13.12
C LEU A 219 13.45 -1.28 14.41
N ARG A 220 14.64 -1.70 14.89
CA ARG A 220 14.78 -2.39 16.20
C ARG A 220 14.33 -1.50 17.34
N GLN A 221 14.78 -0.24 17.37
CA GLN A 221 14.37 0.72 18.40
C GLN A 221 12.86 0.96 18.39
N LEU A 222 12.28 1.13 17.20
CA LEU A 222 10.84 1.34 17.06
C LEU A 222 10.03 0.11 17.51
N ALA A 223 10.53 -1.08 17.22
CA ALA A 223 9.91 -2.36 17.58
C ALA A 223 10.03 -2.74 19.06
N GLU A 224 10.72 -1.95 19.89
CA GLU A 224 10.69 -2.08 21.37
C GLU A 224 9.33 -1.67 21.93
N ASP A 225 8.58 -0.79 21.23
CA ASP A 225 7.24 -0.44 21.63
C ASP A 225 6.25 -1.55 21.21
N PRO A 226 5.47 -2.13 22.15
CA PRO A 226 4.54 -3.22 21.85
C PRO A 226 3.42 -2.84 20.88
N LEU A 227 3.20 -1.56 20.61
CA LEU A 227 2.27 -1.10 19.58
C LEU A 227 2.79 -1.33 18.15
N VAL A 228 4.09 -1.61 18.00
CA VAL A 228 4.74 -1.69 16.68
C VAL A 228 5.03 -3.14 16.30
N THR A 229 4.46 -3.56 15.19
CA THR A 229 4.81 -4.83 14.54
C THR A 229 5.57 -4.54 13.25
N ILE A 230 6.67 -5.27 13.02
CA ILE A 230 7.39 -5.22 11.75
C ILE A 230 7.11 -6.51 11.00
N GLY A 231 6.62 -6.38 9.77
CA GLY A 231 6.36 -7.47 8.84
C GLY A 231 7.28 -7.42 7.61
N ALA A 232 7.27 -8.47 6.81
CA ALA A 232 8.09 -8.58 5.60
C ALA A 232 7.36 -8.03 4.36
N HIS A 233 8.16 -7.49 3.40
CA HIS A 233 7.65 -6.92 2.15
C HIS A 233 8.52 -7.32 0.96
N THR A 234 8.88 -8.59 0.84
CA THR A 234 9.91 -9.16 -0.03
C THR A 234 11.31 -8.61 0.25
N ARG A 235 12.31 -9.15 -0.41
CA ARG A 235 13.66 -8.64 -0.29
C ARG A 235 13.84 -7.34 -1.08
N GLY A 236 13.55 -7.37 -2.39
CA GLY A 236 13.84 -6.29 -3.32
C GLY A 236 12.62 -5.51 -3.81
N HIS A 237 11.44 -5.66 -3.18
CA HIS A 237 10.19 -5.03 -3.59
C HIS A 237 9.77 -5.38 -5.03
N TYR A 238 9.85 -6.67 -5.40
CA TYR A 238 9.45 -7.15 -6.72
C TYR A 238 7.96 -7.51 -6.79
N ALA A 239 7.32 -7.28 -7.95
CA ALA A 239 6.02 -7.85 -8.27
C ALA A 239 6.17 -9.37 -8.45
N LEU A 240 5.82 -10.14 -7.43
CA LEU A 240 6.12 -11.57 -7.32
C LEU A 240 5.53 -12.39 -8.47
N ALA A 241 4.33 -12.04 -8.94
CA ALA A 241 3.68 -12.72 -10.05
C ALA A 241 4.48 -12.67 -11.37
N LYS A 242 5.39 -11.71 -11.52
CA LYS A 242 6.30 -11.59 -12.67
C LYS A 242 7.55 -12.46 -12.55
N LEU A 243 7.82 -13.03 -11.39
CA LEU A 243 8.98 -13.86 -11.13
C LEU A 243 8.64 -15.35 -11.35
N GLY A 244 9.64 -16.14 -11.70
CA GLY A 244 9.52 -17.60 -11.65
C GLY A 244 9.29 -18.07 -10.20
N ALA A 245 8.56 -19.18 -10.00
CA ALA A 245 8.13 -19.64 -8.68
C ALA A 245 9.26 -19.76 -7.64
N ARG A 246 10.44 -20.27 -8.05
CA ARG A 246 11.61 -20.39 -7.17
C ARG A 246 12.13 -19.04 -6.72
N HIS A 247 12.14 -18.03 -7.62
CA HIS A 247 12.61 -16.68 -7.31
C HIS A 247 11.59 -15.95 -6.43
N ALA A 248 10.29 -16.06 -6.75
CA ALA A 248 9.24 -15.50 -5.92
C ALA A 248 9.31 -16.03 -4.47
N ARG A 249 9.49 -17.35 -4.31
CA ARG A 249 9.65 -17.97 -2.99
C ARG A 249 10.91 -17.46 -2.27
N ALA A 250 12.03 -17.32 -2.98
CA ALA A 250 13.26 -16.78 -2.39
C ALA A 250 13.10 -15.33 -1.91
N GLU A 251 12.48 -14.46 -2.72
CA GLU A 251 12.17 -13.06 -2.34
C GLU A 251 11.34 -12.97 -1.05
N MET A 252 10.38 -13.87 -0.87
CA MET A 252 9.55 -13.92 0.34
C MET A 252 10.33 -14.50 1.52
N ALA A 253 10.93 -15.69 1.37
CA ALA A 253 11.62 -16.40 2.45
C ALA A 253 12.80 -15.59 3.00
N GLU A 254 13.68 -15.06 2.11
CA GLU A 254 14.85 -14.28 2.52
C GLU A 254 14.46 -12.98 3.24
N SER A 255 13.32 -12.38 2.86
CA SER A 255 12.79 -11.20 3.55
C SER A 255 12.27 -11.54 4.96
N ILE A 256 11.52 -12.64 5.09
CA ILE A 256 11.02 -13.14 6.37
C ILE A 256 12.19 -13.46 7.29
N ASP A 257 13.13 -14.29 6.83
CA ASP A 257 14.33 -14.69 7.60
C ASP A 257 15.15 -13.46 8.03
N ARG A 258 15.21 -12.43 7.16
CA ARG A 258 15.95 -11.20 7.47
C ARG A 258 15.28 -10.40 8.58
N VAL A 259 13.96 -10.22 8.52
CA VAL A 259 13.19 -9.55 9.59
C VAL A 259 13.33 -10.30 10.91
N GLU A 260 13.18 -11.64 10.89
CA GLU A 260 13.34 -12.48 12.09
C GLU A 260 14.72 -12.35 12.72
N LYS A 261 15.77 -12.41 11.89
CA LYS A 261 17.16 -12.26 12.34
C LYS A 261 17.42 -10.91 13.00
N GLU A 262 16.90 -9.83 12.43
CA GLU A 262 17.12 -8.47 12.92
C GLU A 262 16.34 -8.17 14.21
N LEU A 263 15.14 -8.73 14.34
CA LEU A 263 14.26 -8.46 15.47
C LEU A 263 14.33 -9.52 16.56
N GLY A 264 14.95 -10.69 16.31
CA GLY A 264 15.05 -11.80 17.26
C GLY A 264 13.70 -12.43 17.62
N ARG A 265 12.68 -12.26 16.75
CA ARG A 265 11.31 -12.78 16.94
C ARG A 265 10.69 -13.20 15.61
N PRO A 266 9.68 -14.11 15.60
CA PRO A 266 9.02 -14.56 14.37
C PRO A 266 8.42 -13.41 13.57
N CYS A 267 8.56 -13.47 12.24
CA CYS A 267 7.91 -12.56 11.29
C CYS A 267 6.63 -13.22 10.74
N ARG A 268 5.49 -12.87 11.32
CA ARG A 268 4.20 -13.52 11.05
C ARG A 268 3.37 -12.84 9.96
N HIS A 269 3.75 -11.63 9.56
CA HIS A 269 2.95 -10.77 8.71
C HIS A 269 3.71 -10.39 7.44
N PHE A 270 3.01 -10.42 6.32
CA PHE A 270 3.57 -10.14 5.00
C PHE A 270 2.69 -9.18 4.20
N SER A 271 3.30 -8.28 3.41
CA SER A 271 2.59 -7.48 2.40
C SER A 271 3.18 -7.76 1.01
N TYR A 272 2.32 -7.99 0.03
CA TYR A 272 2.76 -8.20 -1.35
C TYR A 272 3.06 -6.86 -2.03
N PRO A 273 4.29 -6.62 -2.55
CA PRO A 273 4.58 -5.40 -3.29
C PRO A 273 3.59 -5.15 -4.42
N TYR A 274 3.10 -3.92 -4.51
CA TYR A 274 2.00 -3.51 -5.40
C TYR A 274 0.66 -4.21 -5.14
N GLY A 275 0.64 -5.42 -4.66
CA GLY A 275 -0.48 -6.21 -4.16
C GLY A 275 -1.72 -6.34 -5.04
N CYS A 276 -1.69 -5.91 -6.31
CA CYS A 276 -2.79 -6.10 -7.25
C CYS A 276 -2.72 -7.49 -7.90
N GLU A 277 -3.79 -7.94 -8.54
CA GLU A 277 -3.90 -9.25 -9.21
C GLU A 277 -2.77 -9.57 -10.19
N LYS A 278 -2.19 -8.54 -10.84
CA LYS A 278 -1.03 -8.69 -11.73
C LYS A 278 0.33 -8.81 -11.00
N SER A 279 0.35 -8.60 -9.68
CA SER A 279 1.57 -8.56 -8.87
C SER A 279 1.65 -9.68 -7.84
N ALA A 280 0.50 -10.18 -7.37
CA ALA A 280 0.39 -11.33 -6.50
C ALA A 280 -0.97 -12.03 -6.74
N GLY A 281 -0.97 -13.37 -6.69
CA GLY A 281 -2.15 -14.19 -6.92
C GLY A 281 -2.08 -15.49 -6.11
N GLU A 282 -2.90 -16.46 -6.47
CA GLU A 282 -3.04 -17.73 -5.72
C GLU A 282 -1.71 -18.46 -5.46
N ARG A 283 -0.74 -18.36 -6.40
CA ARG A 283 0.59 -18.95 -6.21
C ARG A 283 1.31 -18.30 -5.04
N GLU A 284 1.30 -16.98 -4.97
CA GLU A 284 1.97 -16.21 -3.90
C GLU A 284 1.24 -16.39 -2.56
N PHE A 285 -0.08 -16.47 -2.58
CA PHE A 285 -0.88 -16.72 -1.37
C PHE A 285 -0.57 -18.09 -0.75
N ARG A 286 -0.42 -19.12 -1.58
CA ARG A 286 0.02 -20.45 -1.12
C ARG A 286 1.47 -20.43 -0.62
N LEU A 287 2.38 -19.75 -1.31
CA LEU A 287 3.77 -19.60 -0.87
C LEU A 287 3.84 -18.91 0.51
N ALA A 288 3.02 -17.90 0.78
CA ALA A 288 2.97 -17.26 2.09
C ALA A 288 2.53 -18.24 3.17
N ALA A 289 1.48 -19.03 2.92
CA ALA A 289 1.02 -20.07 3.85
C ALA A 289 2.10 -21.15 4.09
N GLU A 290 2.78 -21.63 3.04
CA GLU A 290 3.88 -22.59 3.14
C GLU A 290 5.09 -22.06 3.94
N LEU A 291 5.31 -20.76 3.92
CA LEU A 291 6.37 -20.09 4.69
C LEU A 291 5.95 -19.75 6.13
N GLY A 292 4.75 -20.16 6.56
CA GLY A 292 4.28 -19.97 7.93
C GLY A 292 3.76 -18.55 8.22
N VAL A 293 3.46 -17.75 7.20
CA VAL A 293 2.88 -16.43 7.37
C VAL A 293 1.45 -16.55 7.91
N GLU A 294 1.15 -15.87 9.01
CA GLU A 294 -0.17 -15.89 9.65
C GLU A 294 -1.16 -14.94 8.94
N THR A 295 -0.71 -13.76 8.52
CA THR A 295 -1.50 -12.85 7.69
C THR A 295 -0.67 -12.31 6.53
N ALA A 296 -1.24 -12.31 5.32
CA ALA A 296 -0.65 -11.57 4.22
C ALA A 296 -1.70 -10.68 3.54
N VAL A 297 -1.29 -9.45 3.22
CA VAL A 297 -2.17 -8.39 2.76
C VAL A 297 -1.90 -8.00 1.31
N THR A 298 -2.98 -7.72 0.58
CA THR A 298 -2.97 -7.26 -0.80
C THR A 298 -3.30 -5.77 -0.90
N THR A 299 -3.35 -5.22 -2.11
CA THR A 299 -3.95 -3.90 -2.39
C THR A 299 -5.35 -4.03 -3.02
N GLN A 300 -5.93 -5.22 -3.01
CA GLN A 300 -7.32 -5.43 -3.37
C GLN A 300 -8.21 -4.67 -2.38
N LYS A 301 -9.19 -3.95 -2.93
CA LYS A 301 -10.01 -3.04 -2.13
C LYS A 301 -11.17 -3.79 -1.51
N GLY A 302 -11.28 -3.78 -0.20
CA GLY A 302 -12.37 -4.44 0.51
C GLY A 302 -12.35 -4.17 2.00
N LEU A 303 -13.44 -4.56 2.65
CA LEU A 303 -13.53 -4.75 4.08
C LEU A 303 -13.38 -6.23 4.40
N LEU A 304 -13.16 -6.53 5.67
CA LEU A 304 -13.05 -7.91 6.13
C LEU A 304 -14.40 -8.46 6.54
N TYR A 305 -14.67 -9.70 6.15
CA TYR A 305 -15.84 -10.48 6.50
C TYR A 305 -15.42 -11.80 7.14
N PRO A 306 -16.31 -12.51 7.89
CA PRO A 306 -15.95 -13.75 8.58
C PRO A 306 -15.28 -14.80 7.70
N GLU A 307 -15.68 -14.89 6.42
CA GLU A 307 -15.10 -15.83 5.45
C GLU A 307 -13.59 -15.64 5.21
N HIS A 308 -13.06 -14.44 5.40
CA HIS A 308 -11.62 -14.18 5.28
C HIS A 308 -10.77 -14.91 6.34
N ALA A 309 -11.38 -15.46 7.40
CA ALA A 309 -10.68 -16.33 8.34
C ALA A 309 -10.07 -17.58 7.67
N TYR A 310 -10.60 -17.98 6.51
CA TYR A 310 -10.10 -19.10 5.70
C TYR A 310 -9.09 -18.67 4.63
N GLU A 311 -8.88 -17.36 4.43
CA GLU A 311 -8.02 -16.79 3.37
C GLU A 311 -7.02 -15.78 3.94
N MET A 312 -6.43 -16.07 5.10
CA MET A 312 -5.56 -15.16 5.86
C MET A 312 -4.32 -14.67 5.09
N THR A 313 -3.95 -15.33 4.00
CA THR A 313 -2.83 -14.92 3.16
C THR A 313 -3.22 -14.11 1.93
N ALA A 314 -4.47 -13.65 1.85
CA ALA A 314 -4.99 -12.84 0.73
C ALA A 314 -5.88 -11.67 1.19
N LEU A 315 -5.65 -11.13 2.37
CA LEU A 315 -6.53 -10.14 2.99
C LEU A 315 -6.58 -8.83 2.18
N PRO A 316 -7.79 -8.30 1.92
CA PRO A 316 -7.97 -7.01 1.26
C PRO A 316 -7.63 -5.85 2.19
N ARG A 317 -7.33 -4.69 1.62
CA ARG A 317 -7.04 -3.47 2.38
C ARG A 317 -7.80 -2.25 1.84
N LEU A 318 -7.99 -1.27 2.70
CA LEU A 318 -8.52 0.04 2.37
C LEU A 318 -7.38 1.06 2.35
N SER A 319 -7.07 1.60 1.15
CA SER A 319 -6.00 2.57 1.00
C SER A 319 -6.41 3.95 1.54
N LEU A 320 -5.65 4.47 2.50
CA LEU A 320 -5.60 5.88 2.84
C LEU A 320 -4.51 6.54 1.98
N ASN A 321 -4.88 7.46 1.13
CA ASN A 321 -3.98 7.99 0.11
C ASN A 321 -4.22 9.45 -0.24
N GLY A 322 -3.26 10.08 -0.90
CA GLY A 322 -3.24 11.50 -1.19
C GLY A 322 -4.38 12.02 -2.06
N ASP A 323 -5.06 11.17 -2.81
CA ASP A 323 -6.20 11.57 -3.62
C ASP A 323 -7.52 11.66 -2.82
N PHE A 324 -7.61 10.99 -1.66
CA PHE A 324 -8.86 10.83 -0.90
C PHE A 324 -8.74 11.29 0.56
N GLN A 325 -7.97 12.36 0.83
CA GLN A 325 -7.79 12.92 2.18
C GLN A 325 -9.00 13.75 2.62
N ASP A 326 -10.13 13.08 2.85
CA ASP A 326 -11.37 13.67 3.36
C ASP A 326 -12.13 12.59 4.15
N LEU A 327 -12.45 12.89 5.41
CA LEU A 327 -13.17 11.96 6.29
C LEU A 327 -14.52 11.50 5.75
N ARG A 328 -15.18 12.28 4.90
CA ARG A 328 -16.43 11.88 4.26
C ARG A 328 -16.26 10.61 3.42
N TYR A 329 -15.12 10.49 2.75
CA TYR A 329 -14.81 9.30 1.96
C TYR A 329 -14.49 8.10 2.85
N VAL A 330 -13.75 8.33 3.95
CA VAL A 330 -13.44 7.29 4.93
C VAL A 330 -14.73 6.75 5.56
N LYS A 331 -15.62 7.64 6.03
CA LYS A 331 -16.94 7.28 6.58
C LYS A 331 -17.78 6.45 5.60
N ALA A 332 -17.84 6.90 4.34
CA ALA A 332 -18.57 6.19 3.29
C ALA A 332 -17.97 4.79 3.05
N LEU A 333 -16.65 4.66 3.02
CA LEU A 333 -15.97 3.37 2.81
C LEU A 333 -16.13 2.43 4.01
N LEU A 334 -16.01 2.93 5.24
CA LEU A 334 -16.22 2.17 6.47
C LEU A 334 -17.65 1.66 6.62
N SER A 335 -18.63 2.32 6.00
CA SER A 335 -20.01 1.82 5.98
C SER A 335 -20.20 0.53 5.18
N GLY A 336 -19.24 0.17 4.30
CA GLY A 336 -19.34 -0.99 3.40
C GLY A 336 -20.25 -0.80 2.19
N VAL A 337 -21.11 0.23 2.18
CA VAL A 337 -22.08 0.47 1.10
C VAL A 337 -21.42 0.53 -0.29
N PRO A 338 -20.28 1.24 -0.52
CA PRO A 338 -19.65 1.27 -1.82
C PRO A 338 -19.20 -0.11 -2.31
N PHE A 339 -18.73 -0.98 -1.41
CA PHE A 339 -18.31 -2.34 -1.75
C PHE A 339 -19.50 -3.25 -2.05
N ALA A 340 -20.58 -3.16 -1.27
CA ALA A 340 -21.81 -3.90 -1.52
C ALA A 340 -22.40 -3.54 -2.89
N LEU A 341 -22.44 -2.26 -3.25
CA LEU A 341 -22.87 -1.80 -4.57
C LEU A 341 -21.97 -2.33 -5.68
N MET A 342 -20.64 -2.22 -5.51
CA MET A 342 -19.67 -2.71 -6.49
C MET A 342 -19.80 -4.21 -6.72
N ASN A 343 -19.95 -5.00 -5.66
CA ASN A 343 -20.11 -6.46 -5.75
C ASN A 343 -21.45 -6.83 -6.43
N THR A 344 -22.51 -6.09 -6.16
CA THR A 344 -23.80 -6.27 -6.84
C THR A 344 -23.65 -6.01 -8.35
N PHE A 345 -23.02 -4.91 -8.76
CA PHE A 345 -22.77 -4.62 -10.16
C PHE A 345 -21.90 -5.69 -10.85
N LYS A 346 -20.85 -6.19 -10.18
CA LYS A 346 -20.01 -7.27 -10.72
C LYS A 346 -20.83 -8.55 -10.96
N ARG A 347 -21.70 -8.94 -10.03
CA ARG A 347 -22.60 -10.10 -10.19
C ARG A 347 -23.53 -9.95 -11.41
N TYR A 348 -24.12 -8.78 -11.61
CA TYR A 348 -24.98 -8.52 -12.79
C TYR A 348 -24.20 -8.48 -14.10
N ALA A 349 -22.93 -8.02 -14.08
CA ALA A 349 -22.07 -7.99 -15.25
C ALA A 349 -21.40 -9.34 -15.57
N GLY A 350 -21.67 -10.42 -14.81
CA GLY A 350 -21.08 -11.74 -15.00
C GLY A 350 -19.60 -11.84 -14.62
N ALA A 351 -19.06 -10.83 -13.91
CA ALA A 351 -17.71 -10.83 -13.36
C ALA A 351 -17.73 -11.40 -11.93
N ARG A 352 -16.67 -12.13 -11.54
CA ARG A 352 -16.55 -12.59 -10.15
C ARG A 352 -16.56 -11.38 -9.20
N PRO A 353 -17.35 -11.39 -8.12
CA PRO A 353 -17.23 -10.40 -7.06
C PRO A 353 -15.80 -10.45 -6.50
N ALA A 354 -15.30 -9.31 -6.04
CA ALA A 354 -14.09 -9.30 -5.22
C ALA A 354 -14.42 -10.05 -3.91
N PRO A 355 -13.48 -10.81 -3.36
CA PRO A 355 -13.65 -11.46 -2.08
C PRO A 355 -13.98 -10.45 -0.98
#